data_00d70ff5c590ca02e6a25d7daf0bf22c
#
_entry.id   00d70ff5c590ca02e6a25d7daf0bf22c
#
_cell.length_a   1.000
_cell.length_b   1.000
_cell.length_c   1.000
_cell.angle_alpha   90.00
_cell.angle_beta   90.00
_cell.angle_gamma   90.00
#
_symmetry.space_group_name_H-M   'P 1'
#
loop_
_entity.id
_entity.type
_entity.pdbx_description
1 polymer ?
#
loop_
_entity_poly.entity_id
_entity_poly.type
_entity_poly.pdbx_seq_one_letter_code
_entity_poly.pdbx_strand_id
1 'polypeptide(L)'
;MITVYIDDIWEYPSSGSIHVECSTDAGDVFDLVLDIVYMRIDWNGEFEDELQHDIQREYNKLLNEKGKVDIDELKERVQKYDYQMI
;
A
#
# COMPACT_ATOMS: atom_id res chain seq x y z
N MET A 1 16.72 12.18 5.08
CA MET A 1 15.68 11.13 5.10
C MET A 1 14.33 11.77 4.84
N ILE A 2 13.56 11.23 3.91
CA ILE A 2 12.26 11.78 3.49
C ILE A 2 11.16 10.86 4.00
N THR A 3 10.16 11.42 4.70
CA THR A 3 9.01 10.66 5.17
C THR A 3 7.93 10.60 4.10
N VAL A 4 7.42 9.40 3.84
CA VAL A 4 6.38 9.15 2.85
C VAL A 4 5.07 8.85 3.58
N TYR A 5 4.01 9.55 3.19
CA TYR A 5 2.67 9.36 3.74
C TYR A 5 1.75 8.72 2.70
N ILE A 6 0.84 7.89 3.17
CA ILE A 6 -0.20 7.29 2.33
C ILE A 6 -1.44 8.17 2.39
N ASP A 7 -1.80 8.79 1.28
CA ASP A 7 -2.92 9.72 1.20
C ASP A 7 -4.22 9.03 0.81
N ASP A 8 -4.16 8.11 -0.15
CA ASP A 8 -5.34 7.40 -0.62
C ASP A 8 -4.98 6.03 -1.19
N ILE A 9 -5.94 5.12 -1.16
CA ILE A 9 -5.84 3.78 -1.75
C ILE A 9 -7.15 3.48 -2.45
N TRP A 10 -7.06 2.98 -3.69
CA TRP A 10 -8.24 2.45 -4.37
C TRP A 10 -7.88 1.22 -5.19
N GLU A 11 -8.90 0.44 -5.51
CA GLU A 11 -8.76 -0.85 -6.16
C GLU A 11 -9.27 -0.77 -7.60
N TYR A 12 -8.55 -1.45 -8.51
CA TYR A 12 -9.04 -1.73 -9.86
C TYR A 12 -9.57 -3.16 -9.90
N PRO A 13 -10.91 -3.37 -9.77
CA PRO A 13 -11.46 -4.72 -9.63
C PRO A 13 -11.17 -5.63 -10.82
N SER A 14 -11.02 -5.07 -12.02
CA SER A 14 -10.79 -5.85 -13.24
C SER A 14 -9.35 -6.34 -13.37
N SER A 15 -8.40 -5.77 -12.64
CA SER A 15 -6.98 -6.10 -12.77
C SER A 15 -6.36 -6.72 -11.52
N GLY A 16 -7.04 -6.66 -10.38
CA GLY A 16 -6.48 -7.10 -9.10
C GLY A 16 -5.37 -6.21 -8.59
N SER A 17 -5.26 -4.99 -9.09
CA SER A 17 -4.25 -4.03 -8.69
C SER A 17 -4.78 -3.05 -7.66
N ILE A 18 -3.90 -2.60 -6.76
CA ILE A 18 -4.20 -1.53 -5.82
C ILE A 18 -3.37 -0.32 -6.19
N HIS A 19 -4.03 0.82 -6.30
CA HIS A 19 -3.41 2.09 -6.56
C HIS A 19 -3.22 2.83 -5.23
N VAL A 20 -2.01 3.31 -4.98
CA VAL A 20 -1.67 4.02 -3.74
C VAL A 20 -1.17 5.41 -4.09
N GLU A 21 -1.83 6.41 -3.57
CA GLU A 21 -1.41 7.80 -3.70
C GLU A 21 -0.58 8.18 -2.49
N CYS A 22 0.63 8.70 -2.75
CA CYS A 22 1.60 9.02 -1.72
C CYS A 22 2.02 10.49 -1.81
N SER A 23 2.40 11.04 -0.66
CA SER A 23 3.04 12.34 -0.59
C SER A 23 4.24 12.27 0.36
N THR A 24 5.12 13.27 0.28
CA THR A 24 6.30 13.36 1.13
C THR A 24 6.32 14.65 1.91
N ASP A 25 7.11 14.69 2.98
CA ASP A 25 7.36 15.90 3.76
C ASP A 25 8.18 16.94 2.96
N ALA A 26 8.77 16.53 1.85
CA ALA A 26 9.46 17.44 0.92
C ALA A 26 8.51 18.07 -0.12
N GLY A 27 7.22 17.72 -0.10
CA GLY A 27 6.21 18.30 -0.99
C GLY A 27 5.99 17.53 -2.29
N ASP A 28 6.60 16.36 -2.46
CA ASP A 28 6.39 15.51 -3.63
C ASP A 28 5.10 14.72 -3.51
N VAL A 29 4.43 14.49 -4.65
CA VAL A 29 3.24 13.63 -4.73
C VAL A 29 3.47 12.63 -5.86
N PHE A 30 3.19 11.37 -5.60
CA PHE A 30 3.35 10.31 -6.60
C PHE A 30 2.41 9.14 -6.34
N ASP A 31 2.21 8.33 -7.36
CA ASP A 31 1.34 7.16 -7.31
C ASP A 31 2.14 5.88 -7.48
N LEU A 32 1.71 4.83 -6.78
CA LEU A 32 2.23 3.47 -6.95
C LEU A 32 1.07 2.55 -7.36
N VAL A 33 1.34 1.62 -8.24
CA VAL A 33 0.41 0.56 -8.61
C VAL A 33 1.00 -0.76 -8.13
N LEU A 34 0.29 -1.41 -7.22
CA LEU A 34 0.73 -2.67 -6.61
C LEU A 34 -0.16 -3.80 -7.08
N ASP A 35 0.46 -4.90 -7.53
CA ASP A 35 -0.26 -6.09 -7.95
C ASP A 35 -0.32 -7.08 -6.80
N ILE A 36 -1.53 -7.29 -6.25
CA ILE A 36 -1.74 -8.17 -5.11
C ILE A 36 -1.89 -9.62 -5.53
N VAL A 37 -2.28 -9.88 -6.77
CA VAL A 37 -2.50 -11.23 -7.30
C VAL A 37 -1.18 -11.96 -7.53
N TYR A 38 -0.14 -11.24 -7.89
CA TYR A 38 1.19 -11.80 -8.15
C TYR A 38 2.15 -11.31 -7.08
N MET A 39 2.24 -12.03 -5.98
CA MET A 39 3.11 -11.70 -4.85
C MET A 39 4.60 -11.79 -5.23
N ARG A 40 5.05 -10.89 -6.09
CA ARG A 40 6.48 -10.70 -6.34
C ARG A 40 6.98 -9.56 -5.48
N ILE A 41 7.56 -9.91 -4.38
CA ILE A 41 8.28 -8.95 -3.55
C ILE A 41 9.74 -9.02 -3.99
N ASP A 42 10.13 -8.14 -4.89
CA ASP A 42 11.53 -7.93 -5.20
C ASP A 42 12.08 -7.00 -4.11
N TRP A 43 12.78 -7.60 -3.16
CA TRP A 43 13.37 -6.85 -2.05
C TRP A 43 14.62 -6.09 -2.52
N ASN A 44 14.46 -4.81 -2.83
CA ASN A 44 15.60 -3.91 -3.04
C ASN A 44 15.82 -2.96 -1.87
N GLY A 45 15.12 -3.15 -0.75
CA GLY A 45 15.29 -2.35 0.45
C GLY A 45 14.66 -0.98 0.40
N GLU A 46 13.81 -0.72 -0.60
CA GLU A 46 13.12 0.55 -0.75
C GLU A 46 11.77 0.54 -0.02
N PHE A 47 11.23 1.74 0.23
CA PHE A 47 9.97 1.86 0.96
C PHE A 47 8.79 1.21 0.22
N GLU A 48 8.84 1.13 -1.12
CA GLU A 48 7.81 0.49 -1.94
C GLU A 48 7.65 -0.99 -1.57
N ASP A 49 8.73 -1.68 -1.27
CA ASP A 49 8.71 -3.07 -0.87
C ASP A 49 8.06 -3.25 0.50
N GLU A 50 8.39 -2.39 1.45
CA GLU A 50 7.76 -2.38 2.78
C GLU A 50 6.27 -2.10 2.66
N LEU A 51 5.90 -1.10 1.86
CA LEU A 51 4.52 -0.72 1.63
C LEU A 51 3.72 -1.87 1.02
N GLN A 52 4.28 -2.51 -0.01
CA GLN A 52 3.62 -3.65 -0.66
C GLN A 52 3.43 -4.80 0.32
N HIS A 53 4.43 -5.09 1.14
CA HIS A 53 4.35 -6.14 2.14
C HIS A 53 3.29 -5.84 3.19
N ASP A 54 3.22 -4.60 3.67
CA ASP A 54 2.25 -4.19 4.67
C ASP A 54 0.83 -4.22 4.11
N ILE A 55 0.62 -3.75 2.88
CA ILE A 55 -0.68 -3.81 2.21
C ILE A 55 -1.12 -5.25 2.03
N GLN A 56 -0.24 -6.12 1.58
CA GLN A 56 -0.57 -7.54 1.39
C GLN A 56 -0.95 -8.21 2.70
N ARG A 57 -0.22 -7.92 3.77
CA ARG A 57 -0.51 -8.46 5.09
C ARG A 57 -1.87 -8.01 5.60
N GLU A 58 -2.17 -6.72 5.54
CA GLU A 58 -3.44 -6.18 5.99
C GLU A 58 -4.60 -6.63 5.12
N TYR A 59 -4.37 -6.76 3.81
CA TYR A 59 -5.36 -7.30 2.88
C TYR A 59 -5.73 -8.74 3.26
N ASN A 60 -4.73 -9.57 3.51
CA ASN A 60 -4.96 -10.97 3.89
C ASN A 60 -5.67 -11.08 5.24
N LYS A 61 -5.36 -10.23 6.20
CA LYS A 61 -6.05 -10.20 7.49
C LYS A 61 -7.53 -9.87 7.32
N LEU A 62 -7.85 -8.85 6.53
CA LEU A 62 -9.23 -8.47 6.27
C LEU A 62 -10.00 -9.57 5.56
N LEU A 63 -9.37 -10.22 4.59
CA LEU A 63 -9.97 -11.33 3.86
C LEU A 63 -10.29 -12.50 4.78
N ASN A 64 -9.39 -12.83 5.70
CA ASN A 64 -9.59 -13.92 6.67
C ASN A 64 -10.64 -13.58 7.74
N GLU A 65 -10.68 -12.31 8.18
CA GLU A 65 -11.60 -11.88 9.24
C GLU A 65 -13.04 -11.72 8.73
N LYS A 66 -13.21 -11.22 7.50
CA LYS A 66 -14.52 -10.78 7.00
C LYS A 66 -14.96 -11.46 5.71
N GLY A 67 -14.10 -12.28 5.10
CA GLY A 67 -14.38 -12.94 3.81
C GLY A 67 -14.34 -12.02 2.61
N LYS A 68 -14.10 -10.73 2.81
CA LYS A 68 -13.94 -9.72 1.75
C LYS A 68 -13.08 -8.59 2.26
N VAL A 69 -12.55 -7.78 1.35
CA VAL A 69 -11.73 -6.63 1.70
C VAL A 69 -12.50 -5.34 1.37
N ASP A 70 -12.75 -4.54 2.41
CA ASP A 70 -13.24 -3.18 2.26
C ASP A 70 -12.03 -2.28 2.07
N ILE A 71 -11.96 -1.59 0.93
CA ILE A 71 -10.78 -0.77 0.60
C ILE A 71 -10.62 0.42 1.56
N ASP A 72 -11.71 0.98 2.08
CA ASP A 72 -11.65 2.06 3.05
C ASP A 72 -11.04 1.60 4.37
N GLU A 73 -11.35 0.40 4.79
CA GLU A 73 -10.77 -0.18 6.00
C GLU A 73 -9.29 -0.52 5.80
N LEU A 74 -8.94 -1.03 4.62
CA LEU A 74 -7.54 -1.26 4.27
C LEU A 74 -6.74 0.04 4.31
N LYS A 75 -7.28 1.11 3.76
CA LYS A 75 -6.68 2.44 3.79
C LYS A 75 -6.42 2.90 5.22
N GLU A 76 -7.40 2.79 6.11
CA GLU A 76 -7.24 3.17 7.51
C GLU A 76 -6.12 2.40 8.20
N ARG A 77 -6.01 1.11 7.93
CA ARG A 77 -4.97 0.27 8.52
C ARG A 77 -3.58 0.64 8.03
N VAL A 78 -3.45 0.91 6.73
CA VAL A 78 -2.16 1.22 6.11
C VAL A 78 -1.71 2.64 6.41
N GLN A 79 -2.62 3.58 6.55
CA GLN A 79 -2.30 4.97 6.89
C GLN A 79 -1.64 5.15 8.27
N LYS A 80 -1.68 4.14 9.11
CA LYS A 80 -1.00 4.16 10.40
C LYS A 80 0.51 3.99 10.29
N TYR A 81 1.00 3.55 9.15
CA TYR A 81 2.42 3.31 8.91
C TYR A 81 3.03 4.50 8.18
N ASP A 82 4.19 4.93 8.66
CA ASP A 82 5.02 5.93 7.98
C ASP A 82 6.20 5.21 7.32
N TYR A 83 6.56 5.66 6.13
CA TYR A 83 7.66 5.07 5.37
C TYR A 83 8.77 6.09 5.19
N GLN A 84 10.01 5.60 5.12
CA GLN A 84 11.18 6.44 4.96
C GLN A 84 11.84 6.16 3.62
N MET A 85 12.09 7.22 2.87
CA MET A 85 12.82 7.17 1.61
C MET A 85 14.24 7.67 1.86
N ILE A 86 15.22 6.85 1.52
CA ILE A 86 16.62 7.18 1.68
C ILE A 86 17.14 7.94 0.46
#